data_f848fe22f40e2f928dece8fc3542419e
#
_entry.id   f848fe22f40e2f928dece8fc3542419e
#
_cell.length_a   1.000
_cell.length_b   1.000
_cell.length_c   1.000
_cell.angle_alpha   90.00
_cell.angle_beta   90.00
_cell.angle_gamma   90.00
#
_symmetry.space_group_name_H-M   'P 1'
#
loop_
_entity.id
_entity.type
_entity.pdbx_description
1 polymer ?
#
loop_
_entity_poly.entity_id
_entity_poly.type
_entity_poly.pdbx_seq_one_letter_code
_entity_poly.pdbx_strand_id
1 'polypeptide(L)' 'MKLNYYADTDSLYIDLSEQPSAESREISEGVVLDYDAAGNLVGIDIDNASAKVQMDTLILSKLPGTVETIAG' A
#
# COMPACT_ATOMS: atom_id res chain seq x y z
N MET A 1 5.76 -2.80 -7.38
CA MET A 1 4.66 -2.34 -6.51
C MET A 1 3.75 -3.53 -6.21
N LYS A 2 3.33 -3.65 -4.98
CA LYS A 2 2.49 -4.77 -4.54
C LYS A 2 1.37 -4.23 -3.66
N LEU A 3 0.14 -4.64 -3.91
CA LEU A 3 -1.01 -4.31 -3.08
C LEU A 3 -1.41 -5.55 -2.29
N ASN A 4 -1.44 -5.44 -0.96
CA ASN A 4 -1.82 -6.53 -0.06
C ASN A 4 -3.00 -6.07 0.79
N TYR A 5 -4.10 -6.83 0.74
CA TYR A 5 -5.25 -6.56 1.58
C TYR A 5 -5.37 -7.66 2.64
N TYR A 6 -5.52 -7.24 3.88
CA TYR A 6 -5.65 -8.11 5.05
C TYR A 6 -7.08 -8.01 5.56
N ALA A 7 -7.91 -8.99 5.21
CA ALA A 7 -9.35 -8.96 5.49
C ALA A 7 -9.66 -9.01 7.00
N ASP A 8 -8.85 -9.70 7.79
CA ASP A 8 -9.04 -9.82 9.22
C ASP A 8 -8.90 -8.50 9.98
N THR A 9 -8.10 -7.58 9.48
CA THR A 9 -7.88 -6.25 10.07
C THR A 9 -8.42 -5.11 9.21
N ASP A 10 -8.95 -5.41 8.03
CA ASP A 10 -9.39 -4.42 7.04
C ASP A 10 -8.28 -3.41 6.73
N SER A 11 -7.08 -3.92 6.51
CA SER A 11 -5.90 -3.10 6.23
C SER A 11 -5.42 -3.33 4.81
N LEU A 12 -5.11 -2.24 4.11
CA LEU A 12 -4.49 -2.27 2.79
C LEU A 12 -3.06 -1.75 2.90
N TYR A 13 -2.09 -2.57 2.49
CA TYR A 13 -0.70 -2.13 2.41
C TYR A 13 -0.28 -2.04 0.95
N ILE A 14 0.19 -0.87 0.54
CA ILE A 14 0.73 -0.63 -0.80
C ILE A 14 2.25 -0.60 -0.68
N ASP A 15 2.89 -1.64 -1.17
CA ASP A 15 4.34 -1.79 -1.16
C ASP A 15 4.88 -1.21 -2.47
N LEU A 16 5.47 -0.03 -2.40
CA LEU A 16 5.91 0.71 -3.58
C LEU A 16 7.30 0.30 -4.05
N SER A 17 8.11 -0.27 -3.17
CA SER A 17 9.53 -0.54 -3.43
C SER A 17 9.99 -1.71 -2.58
N GLU A 18 11.04 -2.42 -3.02
CA GLU A 18 11.65 -3.50 -2.25
C GLU A 18 12.60 -3.01 -1.15
N GLN A 19 12.86 -1.69 -1.10
CA GLN A 19 13.72 -1.13 -0.07
C GLN A 19 13.05 -1.23 1.31
N PRO A 20 13.80 -1.56 2.37
CA PRO A 20 13.23 -1.69 3.71
C PRO A 20 12.81 -0.32 4.25
N SER A 21 11.73 -0.33 5.04
CA SER A 21 11.28 0.85 5.76
C SER A 21 12.22 1.16 6.91
N ALA A 22 12.61 2.42 7.05
CA ALA A 22 13.44 2.91 8.14
C ALA A 22 12.69 3.90 9.04
N GLU A 23 11.65 4.56 8.53
CA GLU A 23 10.87 5.55 9.25
C GLU A 23 9.43 5.52 8.77
N SER A 24 8.48 5.72 9.70
CA SER A 24 7.06 5.78 9.38
C SER A 24 6.45 7.06 9.91
N ARG A 25 5.50 7.63 9.17
CA ARG A 25 4.74 8.82 9.59
C ARG A 25 3.26 8.63 9.36
N GLU A 26 2.48 8.85 10.39
CA GLU A 26 1.03 8.95 10.24
C GLU A 26 0.67 10.33 9.71
N ILE A 27 0.04 10.37 8.53
CA ILE A 27 -0.33 11.64 7.87
C ILE A 27 -1.81 11.96 8.01
N SER A 28 -2.60 10.96 8.38
CA SER A 28 -4.04 11.06 8.59
C SER A 28 -4.42 9.91 9.50
N GLU A 29 -5.60 9.95 10.11
CA GLU A 29 -6.02 8.85 10.98
C GLU A 29 -6.03 7.52 10.23
N GLY A 30 -5.19 6.59 10.67
CA GLY A 30 -5.06 5.26 10.08
C GLY A 30 -4.37 5.24 8.71
N VAL A 31 -3.67 6.31 8.31
CA VAL A 31 -2.89 6.32 7.07
C VAL A 31 -1.44 6.63 7.42
N VAL A 32 -0.57 5.64 7.24
CA VAL A 32 0.84 5.73 7.60
C VAL A 32 1.70 5.58 6.35
N LEU A 33 2.63 6.51 6.17
CA LEU A 33 3.63 6.45 5.10
C LEU A 33 4.94 5.90 5.64
N ASP A 34 5.52 4.94 4.90
CA ASP A 34 6.82 4.35 5.22
C ASP A 34 7.90 4.89 4.29
N TYR A 35 9.03 5.26 4.86
CA TYR A 35 10.17 5.80 4.14
C TYR A 35 11.40 4.95 4.36
N ASP A 36 12.27 4.84 3.35
CA ASP A 36 13.57 4.19 3.48
C ASP A 36 14.59 5.10 4.18
N ALA A 37 15.82 4.60 4.36
CA ALA A 37 16.88 5.34 5.03
C ALA A 37 17.31 6.61 4.27
N ALA A 38 17.06 6.66 2.97
CA ALA A 38 17.37 7.82 2.13
C ALA A 38 16.21 8.83 2.04
N GLY A 39 15.08 8.55 2.71
CA GLY A 39 13.92 9.43 2.71
C GLY A 39 12.95 9.22 1.56
N ASN A 40 13.08 8.14 0.80
CA ASN A 40 12.15 7.82 -0.29
C ASN A 40 10.92 7.08 0.26
N LEU A 41 9.75 7.39 -0.28
CA LEU A 41 8.52 6.69 0.08
C LEU A 41 8.54 5.26 -0.46
N VAL A 42 8.39 4.28 0.42
CA VAL A 42 8.45 2.86 0.05
C VAL A 42 7.17 2.09 0.33
N GLY A 43 6.27 2.62 1.15
CA GLY A 43 5.02 1.95 1.46
C GLY A 43 3.95 2.87 2.01
N ILE A 44 2.70 2.42 1.91
CA ILE A 44 1.54 3.12 2.45
C ILE A 44 0.65 2.09 3.15
N ASP A 45 0.38 2.31 4.43
CA ASP A 45 -0.51 1.47 5.24
C ASP A 45 -1.82 2.21 5.49
N ILE A 46 -2.93 1.58 5.11
CA ILE A 46 -4.26 2.18 5.25
C ILE A 46 -5.11 1.27 6.13
N ASP A 47 -5.41 1.72 7.34
CA ASP A 47 -6.31 1.03 8.27
C ASP A 47 -7.76 1.39 7.94
N ASN A 48 -8.68 0.46 8.23
CA ASN A 48 -10.10 0.61 7.87
C ASN A 48 -10.25 0.93 6.38
N ALA A 49 -9.54 0.18 5.56
CA ALA A 49 -9.40 0.46 4.14
C ALA A 49 -10.74 0.47 3.40
N SER A 50 -11.67 -0.42 3.76
CA SER A 50 -12.98 -0.49 3.10
C SER A 50 -13.80 0.78 3.27
N ALA A 51 -13.54 1.56 4.35
CA ALA A 51 -14.21 2.84 4.60
C ALA A 51 -13.51 4.02 3.93
N LYS A 52 -12.26 3.85 3.50
CA LYS A 52 -11.44 4.94 2.95
C LYS A 52 -11.17 4.82 1.46
N VAL A 53 -11.15 3.58 0.95
CA VAL A 53 -10.73 3.27 -0.42
C VAL A 53 -11.83 2.44 -1.08
N GLN A 54 -12.07 2.68 -2.36
CA GLN A 54 -12.99 1.86 -3.13
C GLN A 54 -12.32 0.51 -3.43
N MET A 55 -12.65 -0.50 -2.62
CA MET A 55 -11.99 -1.81 -2.64
C MET A 55 -12.57 -2.80 -3.65
N ASP A 56 -13.70 -2.49 -4.27
CA ASP A 56 -14.38 -3.40 -5.19
C ASP A 56 -13.79 -3.40 -6.60
N THR A 57 -12.98 -2.40 -6.93
CA THR A 57 -12.42 -2.24 -8.27
C THR A 57 -11.02 -1.65 -8.21
N LEU A 58 -10.10 -2.26 -8.94
CA LEU A 58 -8.75 -1.74 -9.18
C LEU A 58 -8.55 -1.58 -10.68
N ILE A 59 -8.24 -0.37 -11.12
CA ILE A 59 -8.00 -0.08 -12.52
C ILE A 59 -6.54 0.32 -12.68
N LEU A 60 -5.81 -0.43 -13.49
CA LEU A 60 -4.43 -0.14 -13.85
C LEU A 60 -4.39 0.27 -15.33
N SER A 61 -3.81 1.42 -15.61
CA SER A 61 -3.80 1.97 -16.95
C SER A 61 -2.42 2.44 -17.33
N LYS A 62 -1.93 2.01 -18.50
CA LYS A 62 -0.67 2.46 -19.10
C LYS A 62 0.56 2.21 -18.22
N LEU A 63 0.55 1.16 -17.42
CA LEU A 63 1.71 0.77 -16.61
C LEU A 63 2.80 0.18 -17.53
N PRO A 64 4.07 0.54 -17.28
CA PRO A 64 5.18 0.04 -18.10
C PRO A 64 5.63 -1.37 -17.76
N GLY A 65 5.07 -1.99 -16.72
CA GLY A 65 5.50 -3.28 -16.22
C GLY A 65 4.49 -4.39 -16.47
N THR A 66 4.72 -5.51 -15.80
CA THR A 66 3.87 -6.69 -15.82
C THR A 66 2.87 -6.63 -14.67
N VAL A 67 1.64 -7.10 -14.90
CA VAL A 67 0.61 -7.21 -13.87
C VAL A 67 0.44 -8.68 -13.50
N GLU A 68 0.53 -8.98 -12.19
CA GLU A 68 0.29 -10.30 -11.65
C GLU A 68 -0.81 -10.23 -10.59
N THR A 69 -1.66 -11.25 -10.57
CA THR A 69 -2.69 -11.37 -9.53
C THR A 69 -2.44 -12.63 -8.74
N ILE A 70 -2.33 -12.51 -7.43
CA ILE A 70 -2.09 -13.63 -6.52
C ILE A 70 -3.32 -13.77 -5.63
N ALA A 71 -4.01 -14.92 -5.77
CA ALA A 71 -5.12 -15.27 -4.90
C ALA A 71 -4.59 -15.78 -3.56
N GLY A 72 -5.12 -15.25 -2.49
CA GLY A 72 -4.63 -15.63 -1.16
C GLY A 72 -5.67 -15.71 -0.09
#